data_e032334dfe04573b254ba9d0a6ef8afb
#
_entry.id   e032334dfe04573b254ba9d0a6ef8afb
#
_cell.length_a   1.000
_cell.length_b   1.000
_cell.length_c   1.000
_cell.angle_alpha   90.00
_cell.angle_beta   90.00
_cell.angle_gamma   90.00
#
_symmetry.space_group_name_H-M   'P 1'
#
loop_
_entity.id
_entity.type
_entity.pdbx_description
1 polymer ?
#
loop_
_entity_poly.entity_id
_entity_poly.type
_entity_poly.pdbx_seq_one_letter_code
_entity_poly.pdbx_strand_id
1 'polypeptide(L)'
;MSDDKGKAPKRTEDESSGKDGKKIPPQLATLLLDQNPALKQELANMDKDQAAALLHNMDLSQMLTGLSMGGKNQKDMASYKFWQTQPVPAFNDAANKQIEQGPIKIIDPEKVSQTPGALIDGFEWCTLDLTNAEELKELYELLNNHYVEDDNAMFRFSYSESFLHWALMSPGWKKEWHVGVRATKSRKLVASICGVPTELRVRGERIKVTEINFLCIHKKLRSKRLTPVLIKEITRRCYVNGIYQAIYTGGVILPTPVSSCRYYHRALDWLKLYEVGFSPLPHGSTKARMITKNHLPTETLTPGLRPMEVKDIDAVYDLLERYMRRFDMNQAFTREEIDHWLVYKEQPDKEQVVWSYVVEDPETHKITDFVSFYNLSSTVIDHPKHEAVRAAYLYYYASETAFSDDQKAFKERLQLLMNDALICAKKAHFDVFNALTSHDNPLFLEQLKFGAGDGQLHFYLYNYRAAPIAGGINQKNLPDESKMGGVGIVML
;
A
#
# COMPACT_ATOMS: atom_id res chain seq x y z
N MET A 1 15.91 13.08 80.17
CA MET A 1 14.56 12.57 80.21
C MET A 1 14.18 12.09 78.81
N SER A 2 14.14 10.77 78.75
CA SER A 2 13.42 9.83 77.84
C SER A 2 13.47 10.13 76.38
N ASP A 3 14.27 9.44 75.54
CA ASP A 3 14.11 8.11 74.97
C ASP A 3 12.75 7.91 74.31
N ASP A 4 12.77 7.79 72.97
CA ASP A 4 12.18 6.64 72.33
C ASP A 4 12.77 6.38 70.94
N LYS A 5 13.13 5.10 70.74
CA LYS A 5 13.76 4.52 69.56
C LYS A 5 12.63 3.92 68.67
N GLY A 6 12.48 4.36 67.47
CA GLY A 6 11.63 3.74 66.46
C GLY A 6 12.48 3.00 65.42
N LYS A 7 12.34 1.68 65.41
CA LYS A 7 13.02 0.69 64.55
C LYS A 7 12.71 0.85 63.06
N ALA A 8 13.78 0.73 62.26
CA ALA A 8 13.70 0.41 60.83
C ALA A 8 13.26 -1.07 60.62
N PRO A 9 12.44 -1.38 59.60
CA PRO A 9 12.22 -2.77 59.21
C PRO A 9 13.28 -3.23 58.20
N LYS A 10 13.69 -4.46 58.37
CA LYS A 10 14.67 -5.24 57.63
C LYS A 10 14.30 -5.42 56.19
N ARG A 11 15.26 -5.29 55.25
CA ARG A 11 15.31 -5.89 53.95
C ARG A 11 15.27 -7.43 54.10
N THR A 12 14.31 -8.04 53.42
CA THR A 12 14.42 -9.43 53.00
C THR A 12 14.67 -9.45 51.50
N GLU A 13 15.80 -9.95 51.11
CA GLU A 13 16.12 -10.38 49.76
C GLU A 13 15.23 -11.60 49.44
N ASP A 14 14.52 -11.55 48.30
CA ASP A 14 14.12 -12.77 47.62
C ASP A 14 14.19 -12.53 46.11
N GLU A 15 15.10 -13.27 45.51
CA GLU A 15 15.24 -13.42 44.08
C GLU A 15 14.05 -14.25 43.55
N SER A 16 13.36 -13.77 42.54
CA SER A 16 12.93 -14.64 41.43
C SER A 16 12.37 -13.79 40.29
N SER A 17 13.06 -13.81 39.16
CA SER A 17 12.60 -13.38 37.86
C SER A 17 11.36 -14.16 37.43
N GLY A 18 10.20 -13.51 37.39
CA GLY A 18 8.98 -14.04 36.82
C GLY A 18 8.34 -13.00 35.92
N LYS A 19 8.29 -13.29 34.60
CA LYS A 19 7.44 -12.57 33.67
C LYS A 19 5.98 -12.78 34.03
N ASP A 20 5.43 -11.97 34.89
CA ASP A 20 3.98 -11.96 35.14
C ASP A 20 3.28 -11.15 34.03
N GLY A 21 2.85 -11.84 32.99
CA GLY A 21 1.77 -11.38 32.13
C GLY A 21 0.52 -11.16 33.00
N LYS A 22 -0.01 -9.96 33.04
CA LYS A 22 -1.23 -9.65 33.80
C LYS A 22 -2.36 -10.59 33.39
N LYS A 23 -2.71 -11.53 34.24
CA LYS A 23 -3.83 -12.47 34.04
C LYS A 23 -5.13 -11.68 33.87
N ILE A 24 -5.85 -11.95 32.79
CA ILE A 24 -7.14 -11.31 32.51
C ILE A 24 -8.17 -11.83 33.54
N PRO A 25 -8.90 -10.95 34.23
CA PRO A 25 -9.96 -11.35 35.14
C PRO A 25 -11.02 -12.17 34.40
N PRO A 26 -11.55 -13.29 34.97
CA PRO A 26 -12.53 -14.15 34.31
C PRO A 26 -13.79 -13.42 33.80
N GLN A 27 -14.23 -12.39 34.51
CA GLN A 27 -15.35 -11.53 34.11
C GLN A 27 -15.08 -10.72 32.82
N LEU A 28 -13.84 -10.24 32.66
CA LEU A 28 -13.43 -9.50 31.46
C LEU A 28 -13.29 -10.46 30.26
N ALA A 29 -12.78 -11.67 30.47
CA ALA A 29 -12.69 -12.71 29.45
C ALA A 29 -14.08 -13.13 28.93
N THR A 30 -15.07 -13.27 29.81
CA THR A 30 -16.45 -13.59 29.43
C THR A 30 -17.10 -12.46 28.63
N LEU A 31 -16.89 -11.23 29.03
CA LEU A 31 -17.41 -10.03 28.33
C LEU A 31 -16.78 -9.87 26.93
N LEU A 32 -15.48 -10.17 26.80
CA LEU A 32 -14.74 -10.15 25.55
C LEU A 32 -15.20 -11.27 24.59
N LEU A 33 -15.52 -12.46 25.12
CA LEU A 33 -16.07 -13.58 24.36
C LEU A 33 -17.50 -13.32 23.88
N ASP A 34 -18.33 -12.65 24.67
CA ASP A 34 -19.70 -12.30 24.28
C ASP A 34 -19.74 -11.19 23.22
N GLN A 35 -18.72 -10.35 23.16
CA GLN A 35 -18.58 -9.33 22.13
C GLN A 35 -17.90 -9.84 20.84
N ASN A 36 -17.30 -11.04 20.86
CA ASN A 36 -16.65 -11.63 19.70
C ASN A 36 -17.20 -13.03 19.37
N PRO A 37 -18.33 -13.12 18.62
CA PRO A 37 -18.95 -14.39 18.26
C PRO A 37 -18.04 -15.34 17.47
N ALA A 38 -17.10 -14.82 16.67
CA ALA A 38 -16.18 -15.62 15.89
C ALA A 38 -15.15 -16.33 16.78
N LEU A 39 -14.57 -15.63 17.75
CA LEU A 39 -13.66 -16.22 18.74
C LEU A 39 -14.40 -17.24 19.62
N LYS A 40 -15.65 -16.95 19.98
CA LYS A 40 -16.51 -17.87 20.74
C LYS A 40 -16.79 -19.17 19.97
N GLN A 41 -17.01 -19.09 18.67
CA GLN A 41 -17.23 -20.22 17.78
C GLN A 41 -15.95 -21.03 17.53
N GLU A 42 -14.81 -20.37 17.43
CA GLU A 42 -13.49 -20.99 17.26
C GLU A 42 -13.08 -21.75 18.54
N LEU A 43 -13.28 -21.15 19.70
CA LEU A 43 -13.05 -21.79 21.00
C LEU A 43 -14.03 -22.93 21.29
N ALA A 44 -15.27 -22.85 20.79
CA ALA A 44 -16.26 -23.92 20.93
C ALA A 44 -15.93 -25.19 20.10
N ASN A 45 -15.12 -25.03 19.06
CA ASN A 45 -14.64 -26.12 18.20
C ASN A 45 -13.29 -26.69 18.64
N MET A 46 -12.68 -26.15 19.70
CA MET A 46 -11.42 -26.63 20.27
C MET A 46 -11.66 -27.47 21.52
N ASP A 47 -10.73 -28.38 21.82
CA ASP A 47 -10.67 -29.06 23.11
C ASP A 47 -10.46 -28.01 24.24
N LYS A 48 -11.08 -28.27 25.41
CA LYS A 48 -11.05 -27.33 26.56
C LYS A 48 -9.63 -26.94 27.00
N ASP A 49 -8.68 -27.87 26.91
CA ASP A 49 -7.29 -27.62 27.28
C ASP A 49 -6.55 -26.77 26.22
N GLN A 50 -6.87 -26.95 24.94
CA GLN A 50 -6.35 -26.12 23.84
C GLN A 50 -6.93 -24.71 23.88
N ALA A 51 -8.24 -24.58 24.16
CA ALA A 51 -8.90 -23.29 24.31
C ALA A 51 -8.37 -22.51 25.53
N ALA A 52 -8.13 -23.19 26.64
CA ALA A 52 -7.52 -22.59 27.82
C ALA A 52 -6.06 -22.16 27.60
N ALA A 53 -5.26 -22.96 26.89
CA ALA A 53 -3.89 -22.64 26.53
C ALA A 53 -3.83 -21.45 25.54
N LEU A 54 -4.76 -21.36 24.59
CA LEU A 54 -4.84 -20.23 23.65
C LEU A 54 -5.18 -18.93 24.39
N LEU A 55 -6.18 -18.95 25.25
CA LEU A 55 -6.59 -17.80 26.07
C LEU A 55 -5.52 -17.36 27.07
N HIS A 56 -4.74 -18.32 27.60
CA HIS A 56 -3.66 -18.04 28.54
C HIS A 56 -2.42 -17.41 27.85
N ASN A 57 -2.20 -17.71 26.57
CA ASN A 57 -1.04 -17.22 25.80
C ASN A 57 -1.35 -15.94 25.00
N MET A 58 -2.60 -15.49 24.94
CA MET A 58 -2.98 -14.23 24.30
C MET A 58 -2.79 -13.08 25.29
N ASP A 59 -2.06 -12.05 24.90
CA ASP A 59 -1.98 -10.82 25.67
C ASP A 59 -3.23 -9.92 25.43
N LEU A 60 -3.44 -8.96 26.34
CA LEU A 60 -4.59 -8.06 26.26
C LEU A 60 -4.60 -7.25 24.96
N SER A 61 -3.43 -6.95 24.40
CA SER A 61 -3.27 -6.23 23.13
C SER A 61 -3.69 -7.10 21.95
N GLN A 62 -3.33 -8.38 21.95
CA GLN A 62 -3.76 -9.32 20.92
C GLN A 62 -5.27 -9.58 20.97
N MET A 63 -5.86 -9.63 22.17
CA MET A 63 -7.31 -9.74 22.33
C MET A 63 -8.05 -8.47 21.90
N LEU A 64 -7.53 -7.29 22.22
CA LEU A 64 -8.09 -6.01 21.80
C LEU A 64 -7.91 -5.78 20.28
N THR A 65 -6.78 -6.19 19.72
CA THR A 65 -6.52 -6.14 18.28
C THR A 65 -7.43 -7.13 17.53
N GLY A 66 -7.64 -8.34 18.08
CA GLY A 66 -8.62 -9.30 17.57
C GLY A 66 -10.05 -8.78 17.64
N LEU A 67 -10.42 -8.03 18.68
CA LEU A 67 -11.72 -7.37 18.80
C LEU A 67 -11.90 -6.21 17.82
N SER A 68 -10.85 -5.41 17.59
CA SER A 68 -10.90 -4.35 16.57
C SER A 68 -10.89 -4.89 15.14
N MET A 69 -10.28 -6.04 14.91
CA MET A 69 -10.29 -6.75 13.61
C MET A 69 -11.63 -7.47 13.35
N GLY A 70 -12.37 -7.88 14.37
CA GLY A 70 -13.64 -8.60 14.24
C GLY A 70 -14.75 -7.85 13.50
N GLY A 71 -14.63 -6.51 13.34
CA GLY A 71 -15.56 -5.68 12.57
C GLY A 71 -15.12 -5.35 11.15
N LYS A 72 -13.81 -5.32 10.86
CA LYS A 72 -13.27 -4.83 9.57
C LYS A 72 -12.61 -5.92 8.69
N ASN A 73 -12.27 -7.09 9.24
CA ASN A 73 -11.48 -8.11 8.53
C ASN A 73 -12.08 -9.53 8.64
N GLN A 74 -13.40 -9.63 8.74
CA GLN A 74 -14.06 -10.95 8.69
C GLN A 74 -13.92 -11.57 7.30
N LYS A 75 -13.35 -12.78 7.22
CA LYS A 75 -13.30 -13.60 5.99
C LYS A 75 -14.60 -14.37 5.75
N ASP A 76 -15.74 -13.77 6.04
CA ASP A 76 -17.07 -14.31 5.81
C ASP A 76 -17.81 -13.49 4.75
N MET A 77 -18.16 -14.13 3.64
CA MET A 77 -18.90 -13.49 2.54
C MET A 77 -20.24 -12.88 2.99
N ALA A 78 -20.89 -13.44 4.03
CA ALA A 78 -22.17 -12.92 4.53
C ALA A 78 -22.07 -11.48 5.05
N SER A 79 -20.87 -11.09 5.53
CA SER A 79 -20.59 -9.73 5.99
C SER A 79 -20.46 -8.70 4.84
N TYR A 80 -20.28 -9.17 3.60
CA TYR A 80 -20.00 -8.33 2.42
C TYR A 80 -21.15 -8.33 1.41
N LYS A 81 -22.33 -7.88 1.82
CA LYS A 81 -23.56 -7.92 1.00
C LYS A 81 -23.42 -7.34 -0.41
N PHE A 82 -22.63 -6.28 -0.58
CA PHE A 82 -22.36 -5.72 -1.89
C PHE A 82 -21.49 -6.66 -2.74
N TRP A 83 -20.37 -7.12 -2.16
CA TRP A 83 -19.40 -7.94 -2.89
C TRP A 83 -19.96 -9.32 -3.29
N GLN A 84 -20.94 -9.86 -2.55
CA GLN A 84 -21.65 -11.07 -2.96
C GLN A 84 -22.36 -10.95 -4.32
N THR A 85 -22.68 -9.72 -4.73
CA THR A 85 -23.35 -9.45 -6.02
C THR A 85 -22.35 -9.14 -7.14
N GLN A 86 -21.05 -9.08 -6.83
CA GLN A 86 -20.01 -8.72 -7.78
C GLN A 86 -19.24 -9.95 -8.26
N PRO A 87 -18.65 -9.92 -9.46
CA PRO A 87 -17.83 -11.01 -9.98
C PRO A 87 -16.43 -10.98 -9.33
N VAL A 88 -16.36 -11.36 -8.07
CA VAL A 88 -15.13 -11.50 -7.28
C VAL A 88 -15.05 -12.91 -6.71
N PRO A 89 -13.83 -13.47 -6.49
CA PRO A 89 -13.68 -14.78 -5.87
C PRO A 89 -14.24 -14.79 -4.45
N ALA A 90 -14.89 -15.88 -4.03
CA ALA A 90 -15.28 -16.08 -2.64
C ALA A 90 -14.05 -16.44 -1.79
N PHE A 91 -14.10 -16.17 -0.46
CA PHE A 91 -12.98 -16.51 0.44
C PHE A 91 -12.63 -18.01 0.42
N ASN A 92 -13.62 -18.88 0.20
CA ASN A 92 -13.42 -20.32 0.14
C ASN A 92 -12.84 -20.81 -1.19
N ASP A 93 -12.90 -20.01 -2.25
CA ASP A 93 -12.36 -20.39 -3.56
C ASP A 93 -10.83 -20.54 -3.52
N ALA A 94 -10.14 -19.76 -2.68
CA ALA A 94 -8.70 -19.83 -2.50
C ALA A 94 -8.20 -21.16 -1.88
N ALA A 95 -9.08 -21.93 -1.22
CA ALA A 95 -8.76 -23.24 -0.64
C ALA A 95 -8.77 -24.38 -1.70
N ASN A 96 -9.38 -24.18 -2.86
CA ASN A 96 -9.44 -25.16 -3.93
C ASN A 96 -8.10 -25.21 -4.69
N LYS A 97 -7.45 -26.36 -4.68
CA LYS A 97 -6.14 -26.59 -5.35
C LYS A 97 -6.16 -26.49 -6.88
N GLN A 98 -7.33 -26.43 -7.49
CA GLN A 98 -7.52 -26.29 -8.95
C GLN A 98 -8.37 -25.05 -9.23
N ILE A 99 -7.73 -23.88 -9.21
CA ILE A 99 -8.38 -22.65 -9.63
C ILE A 99 -8.17 -22.51 -11.14
N GLU A 100 -9.25 -22.58 -11.89
CA GLU A 100 -9.25 -22.21 -13.31
C GLU A 100 -9.06 -20.70 -13.43
N GLN A 101 -7.95 -20.28 -14.04
CA GLN A 101 -7.63 -18.88 -14.26
C GLN A 101 -8.49 -18.30 -15.38
N GLY A 102 -9.00 -17.09 -15.19
CA GLY A 102 -9.76 -16.41 -16.24
C GLY A 102 -10.90 -15.54 -15.72
N PRO A 103 -11.70 -14.97 -16.64
CA PRO A 103 -12.87 -14.17 -16.28
C PRO A 103 -13.89 -14.97 -15.46
N ILE A 104 -14.40 -14.36 -14.38
CA ILE A 104 -15.44 -14.98 -13.54
C ILE A 104 -16.79 -14.94 -14.26
N LYS A 105 -17.08 -13.82 -14.93
CA LYS A 105 -18.32 -13.59 -15.66
C LYS A 105 -17.99 -13.07 -17.07
N ILE A 106 -18.56 -13.73 -18.07
CA ILE A 106 -18.52 -13.23 -19.45
C ILE A 106 -19.58 -12.12 -19.57
N ILE A 107 -19.15 -10.95 -19.98
CA ILE A 107 -20.01 -9.78 -20.14
C ILE A 107 -20.46 -9.72 -21.60
N ASP A 108 -21.77 -9.60 -21.79
CA ASP A 108 -22.39 -9.35 -23.08
C ASP A 108 -22.42 -7.82 -23.33
N PRO A 109 -21.67 -7.31 -24.31
CA PRO A 109 -21.59 -5.87 -24.57
C PRO A 109 -22.96 -5.23 -24.87
N GLU A 110 -23.87 -5.97 -25.51
CA GLU A 110 -25.19 -5.46 -25.89
C GLU A 110 -26.11 -5.23 -24.67
N LYS A 111 -25.82 -5.93 -23.56
CA LYS A 111 -26.59 -5.80 -22.30
C LYS A 111 -26.00 -4.75 -21.34
N VAL A 112 -24.92 -4.09 -21.72
CA VAL A 112 -24.32 -3.04 -20.88
C VAL A 112 -25.19 -1.77 -20.95
N SER A 113 -25.68 -1.31 -19.81
CA SER A 113 -26.46 -0.06 -19.73
C SER A 113 -25.66 1.12 -20.25
N GLN A 114 -26.25 1.89 -21.15
CA GLN A 114 -25.65 3.12 -21.68
C GLN A 114 -25.85 4.32 -20.75
N THR A 115 -26.80 4.23 -19.81
CA THR A 115 -27.11 5.30 -18.86
C THR A 115 -26.65 4.96 -17.44
N PRO A 116 -26.20 5.95 -16.66
CA PRO A 116 -25.82 5.73 -15.27
C PRO A 116 -26.99 5.31 -14.40
N GLY A 117 -26.71 4.59 -13.32
CA GLY A 117 -27.71 4.30 -12.29
C GLY A 117 -28.19 5.56 -11.57
N ALA A 118 -29.39 5.51 -10.98
CA ALA A 118 -29.93 6.61 -10.22
C ALA A 118 -29.08 6.91 -8.96
N LEU A 119 -28.89 8.19 -8.67
CA LEU A 119 -28.37 8.68 -7.39
C LEU A 119 -29.53 9.02 -6.43
N ILE A 120 -29.20 9.16 -5.17
CA ILE A 120 -30.13 9.72 -4.17
C ILE A 120 -30.42 11.19 -4.49
N ASP A 121 -31.61 11.67 -4.12
CA ASP A 121 -32.02 13.04 -4.37
C ASP A 121 -31.02 14.06 -3.81
N GLY A 122 -30.82 15.14 -4.56
CA GLY A 122 -29.87 16.19 -4.21
C GLY A 122 -28.44 15.96 -4.69
N PHE A 123 -28.18 14.88 -5.43
CA PHE A 123 -26.88 14.57 -6.04
C PHE A 123 -27.03 14.24 -7.52
N GLU A 124 -25.96 14.50 -8.26
CA GLU A 124 -25.89 14.22 -9.69
C GLU A 124 -24.51 13.67 -10.08
N TRP A 125 -24.48 12.86 -11.14
CA TRP A 125 -23.23 12.38 -11.73
C TRP A 125 -22.54 13.50 -12.48
N CYS A 126 -21.20 13.52 -12.38
CA CYS A 126 -20.35 14.30 -13.27
C CYS A 126 -19.18 13.45 -13.77
N THR A 127 -18.58 13.91 -14.85
CA THR A 127 -17.31 13.42 -15.36
C THR A 127 -16.30 14.52 -15.16
N LEU A 128 -15.18 14.21 -14.48
CA LEU A 128 -14.16 15.19 -14.17
C LEU A 128 -13.22 15.36 -15.38
N ASP A 129 -13.02 16.58 -15.81
CA ASP A 129 -12.03 16.97 -16.81
C ASP A 129 -10.75 17.38 -16.12
N LEU A 130 -9.82 16.44 -15.94
CA LEU A 130 -8.55 16.72 -15.25
C LEU A 130 -7.55 17.54 -16.10
N THR A 131 -7.88 17.86 -17.36
CA THR A 131 -7.17 18.90 -18.15
C THR A 131 -7.55 20.31 -17.74
N ASN A 132 -8.70 20.45 -17.06
CA ASN A 132 -9.16 21.70 -16.47
C ASN A 132 -8.57 21.84 -15.07
N ALA A 133 -7.80 22.91 -14.85
CA ALA A 133 -7.13 23.15 -13.57
C ALA A 133 -8.11 23.31 -12.39
N GLU A 134 -9.29 23.89 -12.62
CA GLU A 134 -10.32 24.07 -11.57
C GLU A 134 -10.90 22.70 -11.13
N GLU A 135 -11.22 21.82 -12.08
CA GLU A 135 -11.73 20.48 -11.76
C GLU A 135 -10.67 19.58 -11.13
N LEU A 136 -9.41 19.69 -11.58
CA LEU A 136 -8.27 19.01 -10.94
C LEU A 136 -8.10 19.47 -9.49
N LYS A 137 -8.21 20.78 -9.25
CA LYS A 137 -8.16 21.36 -7.91
C LYS A 137 -9.32 20.90 -7.03
N GLU A 138 -10.55 20.81 -7.55
CA GLU A 138 -11.68 20.25 -6.80
C GLU A 138 -11.45 18.80 -6.37
N LEU A 139 -10.86 17.98 -7.25
CA LEU A 139 -10.48 16.61 -6.91
C LEU A 139 -9.39 16.60 -5.82
N TYR A 140 -8.35 17.43 -5.97
CA TYR A 140 -7.30 17.61 -4.95
C TYR A 140 -7.91 17.98 -3.59
N GLU A 141 -8.78 18.97 -3.54
CA GLU A 141 -9.44 19.42 -2.31
C GLU A 141 -10.30 18.29 -1.67
N LEU A 142 -11.03 17.53 -2.48
CA LEU A 142 -11.82 16.41 -1.99
C LEU A 142 -10.91 15.34 -1.34
N LEU A 143 -9.83 14.96 -2.01
CA LEU A 143 -8.90 13.95 -1.51
C LEU A 143 -8.14 14.45 -0.28
N ASN A 144 -7.59 15.65 -0.34
CA ASN A 144 -6.80 16.23 0.76
C ASN A 144 -7.61 16.40 2.06
N ASN A 145 -8.94 16.60 1.96
CA ASN A 145 -9.79 16.77 3.13
C ASN A 145 -10.48 15.49 3.60
N HIS A 146 -10.64 14.48 2.74
CA HIS A 146 -11.54 13.36 3.00
C HIS A 146 -10.99 11.99 2.63
N TYR A 147 -9.77 11.87 2.07
CA TYR A 147 -9.25 10.57 1.66
C TYR A 147 -8.66 9.78 2.83
N VAL A 148 -7.57 9.08 2.62
CA VAL A 148 -6.99 8.14 3.60
C VAL A 148 -6.26 8.90 4.72
N GLU A 149 -6.62 8.58 5.94
CA GLU A 149 -5.95 8.99 7.18
C GLU A 149 -5.43 7.75 7.91
N ASP A 150 -4.40 7.91 8.73
CA ASP A 150 -3.99 6.87 9.66
C ASP A 150 -5.04 6.68 10.78
N ASP A 151 -4.99 5.53 11.46
CA ASP A 151 -5.99 5.18 12.49
C ASP A 151 -6.04 6.18 13.66
N ASN A 152 -4.94 6.90 13.91
CA ASN A 152 -4.84 7.90 14.97
C ASN A 152 -5.18 9.31 14.50
N ALA A 153 -5.51 9.51 13.23
CA ALA A 153 -5.77 10.81 12.59
C ALA A 153 -4.61 11.81 12.78
N MET A 154 -3.37 11.34 12.82
CA MET A 154 -2.16 12.17 12.90
C MET A 154 -1.65 12.55 11.52
N PHE A 155 -1.86 11.70 10.52
CA PHE A 155 -1.39 11.88 9.15
C PHE A 155 -2.53 11.70 8.15
N ARG A 156 -2.48 12.47 7.07
CA ARG A 156 -3.37 12.31 5.93
C ARG A 156 -2.57 12.41 4.64
N PHE A 157 -2.78 11.48 3.71
CA PHE A 157 -2.18 11.57 2.40
C PHE A 157 -2.54 12.87 1.69
N SER A 158 -1.52 13.53 1.14
CA SER A 158 -1.66 14.75 0.36
C SER A 158 -1.17 14.49 -1.06
N TYR A 159 -2.10 14.22 -1.95
CA TYR A 159 -1.84 14.03 -3.37
C TYR A 159 -1.82 15.41 -4.05
N SER A 160 -0.66 15.91 -4.45
CA SER A 160 -0.59 17.21 -5.15
C SER A 160 -1.32 17.17 -6.50
N GLU A 161 -1.68 18.33 -7.03
CA GLU A 161 -2.27 18.42 -8.37
C GLU A 161 -1.35 17.83 -9.45
N SER A 162 -0.03 18.03 -9.31
CA SER A 162 0.98 17.41 -10.20
C SER A 162 0.96 15.89 -10.09
N PHE A 163 0.83 15.34 -8.87
CA PHE A 163 0.69 13.91 -8.65
C PHE A 163 -0.58 13.35 -9.30
N LEU A 164 -1.72 14.00 -9.09
CA LEU A 164 -3.00 13.55 -9.66
C LEU A 164 -3.00 13.59 -11.18
N HIS A 165 -2.40 14.62 -11.77
CA HIS A 165 -2.22 14.71 -13.22
C HIS A 165 -1.36 13.54 -13.73
N TRP A 166 -0.21 13.28 -13.10
CA TRP A 166 0.68 12.17 -13.43
C TRP A 166 0.00 10.81 -13.27
N ALA A 167 -0.70 10.58 -12.16
CA ALA A 167 -1.33 9.30 -11.84
C ALA A 167 -2.57 8.99 -12.70
N LEU A 168 -3.32 10.00 -13.14
CA LEU A 168 -4.63 9.81 -13.78
C LEU A 168 -4.64 10.10 -15.29
N MET A 169 -3.59 10.71 -15.81
CA MET A 169 -3.51 11.08 -17.23
C MET A 169 -2.36 10.36 -17.94
N SER A 170 -2.15 9.09 -17.59
CA SER A 170 -1.20 8.20 -18.29
C SER A 170 -1.64 7.93 -19.74
N PRO A 171 -0.74 7.46 -20.62
CA PRO A 171 -1.08 7.14 -22.00
C PRO A 171 -2.35 6.29 -22.13
N GLY A 172 -3.26 6.73 -22.98
CA GLY A 172 -4.54 6.06 -23.19
C GLY A 172 -5.62 6.35 -22.13
N TRP A 173 -5.38 7.26 -21.18
CA TRP A 173 -6.38 7.67 -20.20
C TRP A 173 -7.71 8.07 -20.84
N LYS A 174 -8.80 7.93 -20.07
CA LYS A 174 -10.16 8.21 -20.56
C LYS A 174 -10.87 9.13 -19.58
N LYS A 175 -11.29 10.29 -20.07
CA LYS A 175 -12.05 11.27 -19.28
C LYS A 175 -13.27 10.63 -18.60
N GLU A 176 -13.96 9.75 -19.30
CA GLU A 176 -15.18 9.08 -18.84
C GLU A 176 -14.94 8.22 -17.59
N TRP A 177 -13.68 7.81 -17.34
CA TRP A 177 -13.31 6.99 -16.19
C TRP A 177 -12.96 7.81 -14.94
N HIS A 178 -13.01 9.14 -15.02
CA HIS A 178 -12.91 10.03 -13.87
C HIS A 178 -14.31 10.42 -13.41
N VAL A 179 -14.90 9.57 -12.58
CA VAL A 179 -16.30 9.69 -12.14
C VAL A 179 -16.38 10.55 -10.89
N GLY A 180 -17.24 11.53 -10.91
CA GLY A 180 -17.56 12.37 -9.77
C GLY A 180 -19.05 12.35 -9.42
N VAL A 181 -19.35 12.77 -8.20
CA VAL A 181 -20.70 13.08 -7.72
C VAL A 181 -20.69 14.49 -7.16
N ARG A 182 -21.60 15.32 -7.64
CA ARG A 182 -21.81 16.70 -7.17
C ARG A 182 -23.12 16.85 -6.42
N ALA A 183 -23.11 17.71 -5.41
CA ALA A 183 -24.36 18.17 -4.78
C ALA A 183 -25.06 19.15 -5.73
N THR A 184 -26.33 18.91 -6.09
CA THR A 184 -27.07 19.70 -7.10
C THR A 184 -27.17 21.16 -6.73
N LYS A 185 -27.41 21.51 -5.45
CA LYS A 185 -27.56 22.88 -4.97
C LYS A 185 -26.25 23.68 -4.92
N SER A 186 -25.20 23.10 -4.34
CA SER A 186 -23.92 23.80 -4.13
C SER A 186 -22.90 23.57 -5.24
N ARG A 187 -23.18 22.68 -6.16
CA ARG A 187 -22.28 22.22 -7.24
C ARG A 187 -20.97 21.60 -6.73
N LYS A 188 -20.78 21.49 -5.42
CA LYS A 188 -19.55 20.98 -4.81
C LYS A 188 -19.34 19.49 -5.14
N LEU A 189 -18.13 19.12 -5.49
CA LEU A 189 -17.70 17.72 -5.63
C LEU A 189 -17.70 17.05 -4.26
N VAL A 190 -18.41 15.93 -4.11
CA VAL A 190 -18.58 15.24 -2.82
C VAL A 190 -18.17 13.78 -2.84
N ALA A 191 -17.95 13.21 -4.00
CA ALA A 191 -17.37 11.88 -4.14
C ALA A 191 -16.67 11.72 -5.48
N SER A 192 -15.69 10.83 -5.53
CA SER A 192 -14.94 10.48 -6.74
C SER A 192 -14.58 9.00 -6.76
N ILE A 193 -14.38 8.46 -7.94
CA ILE A 193 -13.68 7.21 -8.23
C ILE A 193 -13.05 7.34 -9.61
N CYS A 194 -11.78 7.00 -9.73
CA CYS A 194 -11.03 7.16 -10.96
C CYS A 194 -10.51 5.82 -11.48
N GLY A 195 -10.45 5.69 -12.78
CA GLY A 195 -9.87 4.53 -13.47
C GLY A 195 -8.84 4.94 -14.50
N VAL A 196 -7.79 4.14 -14.63
CA VAL A 196 -6.71 4.31 -15.60
C VAL A 196 -6.54 3.01 -16.39
N PRO A 197 -6.38 3.04 -17.72
CA PRO A 197 -6.13 1.84 -18.49
C PRO A 197 -4.76 1.26 -18.16
N THR A 198 -4.70 -0.03 -17.96
CA THR A 198 -3.46 -0.75 -17.65
C THR A 198 -3.49 -2.13 -18.30
N GLU A 199 -2.35 -2.64 -18.70
CA GLU A 199 -2.22 -4.03 -19.16
C GLU A 199 -1.41 -4.83 -18.15
N LEU A 200 -2.00 -5.92 -17.65
CA LEU A 200 -1.36 -6.82 -16.71
C LEU A 200 -0.94 -8.12 -17.36
N ARG A 201 0.14 -8.70 -16.87
CA ARG A 201 0.40 -10.14 -16.98
C ARG A 201 0.04 -10.80 -15.66
N VAL A 202 -0.77 -11.83 -15.71
CA VAL A 202 -1.10 -12.68 -14.57
C VAL A 202 -0.75 -14.11 -14.95
N ARG A 203 0.35 -14.64 -14.41
CA ARG A 203 0.88 -15.98 -14.74
C ARG A 203 0.93 -16.29 -16.23
N GLY A 204 1.47 -15.35 -17.02
CA GLY A 204 1.66 -15.51 -18.46
C GLY A 204 0.51 -14.99 -19.33
N GLU A 205 -0.70 -14.90 -18.81
CA GLU A 205 -1.83 -14.32 -19.52
C GLU A 205 -1.77 -12.79 -19.50
N ARG A 206 -1.91 -12.16 -20.67
CA ARG A 206 -2.02 -10.68 -20.78
C ARG A 206 -3.48 -10.28 -20.79
N ILE A 207 -3.86 -9.41 -19.88
CA ILE A 207 -5.22 -8.91 -19.72
C ILE A 207 -5.24 -7.38 -19.69
N LYS A 208 -6.18 -6.79 -20.43
CA LYS A 208 -6.47 -5.36 -20.34
C LYS A 208 -7.38 -5.14 -19.13
N VAL A 209 -6.97 -4.26 -18.25
CA VAL A 209 -7.71 -3.94 -17.03
C VAL A 209 -7.84 -2.44 -16.85
N THR A 210 -8.74 -2.05 -15.95
CA THR A 210 -8.76 -0.69 -15.39
C THR A 210 -8.12 -0.75 -14.01
N GLU A 211 -7.10 0.06 -13.78
CA GLU A 211 -6.58 0.33 -12.45
C GLU A 211 -7.51 1.33 -11.77
N ILE A 212 -8.09 0.96 -10.61
CA ILE A 212 -9.06 1.78 -9.89
C ILE A 212 -8.39 2.46 -8.70
N ASN A 213 -8.40 3.78 -8.72
CA ASN A 213 -7.78 4.64 -7.70
C ASN A 213 -8.75 5.72 -7.22
N PHE A 214 -8.43 6.38 -6.11
CA PHE A 214 -9.06 7.58 -5.58
C PHE A 214 -10.57 7.46 -5.36
N LEU A 215 -11.02 6.29 -4.85
CA LEU A 215 -12.38 6.16 -4.34
C LEU A 215 -12.50 6.98 -3.05
N CYS A 216 -13.06 8.15 -3.15
CA CYS A 216 -13.22 9.07 -2.03
C CYS A 216 -14.67 9.50 -1.88
N ILE A 217 -15.14 9.59 -0.64
CA ILE A 217 -16.45 10.12 -0.28
C ILE A 217 -16.26 11.11 0.86
N HIS A 218 -16.85 12.29 0.69
CA HIS A 218 -16.89 13.33 1.72
C HIS A 218 -17.35 12.74 3.06
N LYS A 219 -16.62 13.01 4.15
CA LYS A 219 -16.81 12.38 5.49
C LYS A 219 -18.26 12.37 5.95
N LYS A 220 -19.02 13.45 5.72
CA LYS A 220 -20.44 13.57 6.10
C LYS A 220 -21.39 12.65 5.32
N LEU A 221 -20.94 12.07 4.20
CA LEU A 221 -21.75 11.21 3.33
C LEU A 221 -21.38 9.73 3.40
N ARG A 222 -20.38 9.34 4.20
CA ARG A 222 -19.90 7.94 4.27
C ARG A 222 -21.00 6.94 4.68
N SER A 223 -21.96 7.35 5.52
CA SER A 223 -23.10 6.51 5.94
C SER A 223 -24.19 6.34 4.86
N LYS A 224 -24.12 7.07 3.74
CA LYS A 224 -25.15 7.10 2.70
C LYS A 224 -25.02 6.01 1.62
N ARG A 225 -24.15 5.03 1.80
CA ARG A 225 -23.93 3.88 0.88
C ARG A 225 -23.58 4.29 -0.56
N LEU A 226 -22.83 5.39 -0.75
CA LEU A 226 -22.40 5.85 -2.07
C LEU A 226 -21.30 4.97 -2.68
N THR A 227 -20.44 4.29 -1.88
CA THR A 227 -19.36 3.42 -2.37
C THR A 227 -19.86 2.37 -3.38
N PRO A 228 -20.89 1.55 -3.08
CA PRO A 228 -21.41 0.58 -4.04
C PRO A 228 -21.90 1.23 -5.34
N VAL A 229 -22.47 2.43 -5.26
CA VAL A 229 -23.01 3.14 -6.42
C VAL A 229 -21.89 3.64 -7.32
N LEU A 230 -20.82 4.22 -6.73
CA LEU A 230 -19.60 4.63 -7.46
C LEU A 230 -18.92 3.45 -8.14
N ILE A 231 -18.75 2.33 -7.44
CA ILE A 231 -18.13 1.12 -8.02
C ILE A 231 -18.96 0.62 -9.21
N LYS A 232 -20.28 0.58 -9.11
CA LYS A 232 -21.15 0.17 -10.22
C LYS A 232 -21.04 1.12 -11.42
N GLU A 233 -20.95 2.42 -11.19
CA GLU A 233 -20.88 3.40 -12.29
C GLU A 233 -19.53 3.35 -13.00
N ILE A 234 -18.40 3.27 -12.28
CA ILE A 234 -17.10 3.10 -12.96
C ILE A 234 -17.04 1.78 -13.72
N THR A 235 -17.56 0.68 -13.14
CA THR A 235 -17.66 -0.62 -13.82
C THR A 235 -18.46 -0.51 -15.10
N ARG A 236 -19.62 0.13 -15.08
CA ARG A 236 -20.45 0.39 -16.27
C ARG A 236 -19.67 1.14 -17.35
N ARG A 237 -18.98 2.22 -16.97
CA ARG A 237 -18.20 3.04 -17.92
C ARG A 237 -17.04 2.27 -18.53
N CYS A 238 -16.36 1.43 -17.74
CA CYS A 238 -15.32 0.55 -18.24
C CYS A 238 -15.89 -0.50 -19.23
N TYR A 239 -17.03 -1.11 -18.91
CA TYR A 239 -17.70 -2.08 -19.76
C TYR A 239 -18.16 -1.48 -21.10
N VAL A 240 -18.70 -0.25 -21.11
CA VAL A 240 -19.03 0.48 -22.35
C VAL A 240 -17.80 0.67 -23.23
N ASN A 241 -16.61 0.76 -22.65
CA ASN A 241 -15.33 0.86 -23.36
C ASN A 241 -14.67 -0.51 -23.65
N GLY A 242 -15.37 -1.62 -23.40
CA GLY A 242 -14.87 -2.96 -23.69
C GLY A 242 -13.82 -3.49 -22.70
N ILE A 243 -13.66 -2.87 -21.54
CA ILE A 243 -12.77 -3.34 -20.48
C ILE A 243 -13.62 -3.94 -19.36
N TYR A 244 -13.44 -5.24 -19.12
CA TYR A 244 -14.31 -6.03 -18.24
C TYR A 244 -13.64 -6.47 -16.95
N GLN A 245 -12.34 -6.26 -16.80
CA GLN A 245 -11.54 -6.58 -15.64
C GLN A 245 -10.96 -5.31 -15.01
N ALA A 246 -10.69 -5.37 -13.71
CA ALA A 246 -10.01 -4.29 -13.02
C ALA A 246 -9.04 -4.83 -11.96
N ILE A 247 -8.03 -4.01 -11.63
CA ILE A 247 -7.18 -4.17 -10.46
C ILE A 247 -7.42 -3.01 -9.50
N TYR A 248 -7.45 -3.30 -8.21
CA TYR A 248 -7.52 -2.30 -7.16
C TYR A 248 -6.85 -2.81 -5.90
N THR A 249 -6.54 -1.92 -4.99
CA THR A 249 -5.92 -2.24 -3.71
C THR A 249 -6.72 -1.67 -2.54
N GLY A 250 -6.45 -2.17 -1.36
CA GLY A 250 -7.03 -1.66 -0.12
C GLY A 250 -6.23 -2.09 1.10
N GLY A 251 -6.25 -1.25 2.14
CA GLY A 251 -5.67 -1.57 3.44
C GLY A 251 -6.55 -2.46 4.31
N VAL A 252 -7.81 -2.71 3.89
CA VAL A 252 -8.75 -3.59 4.58
C VAL A 252 -9.04 -4.82 3.74
N ILE A 253 -9.36 -5.94 4.40
CA ILE A 253 -9.71 -7.17 3.70
C ILE A 253 -11.10 -7.06 3.07
N LEU A 254 -11.15 -7.29 1.76
CA LEU A 254 -12.36 -7.45 0.94
C LEU A 254 -12.36 -8.85 0.32
N PRO A 255 -13.49 -9.36 -0.18
CA PRO A 255 -13.50 -10.61 -0.96
C PRO A 255 -12.90 -10.42 -2.35
N THR A 256 -11.90 -11.20 -2.73
CA THR A 256 -10.87 -11.93 -1.97
C THR A 256 -9.52 -11.42 -2.46
N PRO A 257 -8.56 -11.13 -1.58
CA PRO A 257 -7.24 -10.69 -2.03
C PRO A 257 -6.56 -11.78 -2.87
N VAL A 258 -6.02 -11.40 -4.04
CA VAL A 258 -5.14 -12.28 -4.82
C VAL A 258 -3.73 -12.30 -4.22
N SER A 259 -3.33 -11.22 -3.56
CA SER A 259 -2.08 -11.10 -2.81
C SER A 259 -2.20 -10.09 -1.68
N SER A 260 -1.27 -10.17 -0.72
CA SER A 260 -1.11 -9.19 0.36
C SER A 260 0.37 -8.92 0.58
N CYS A 261 0.73 -7.65 0.59
CA CYS A 261 2.08 -7.17 0.90
C CYS A 261 2.05 -6.32 2.17
N ARG A 262 3.20 -6.13 2.81
CA ARG A 262 3.35 -5.29 3.98
C ARG A 262 4.23 -4.09 3.69
N TYR A 263 3.88 -2.93 4.24
CA TYR A 263 4.71 -1.73 4.16
C TYR A 263 5.92 -1.80 5.10
N TYR A 264 7.04 -1.29 4.61
CA TYR A 264 8.29 -1.10 5.33
C TYR A 264 8.78 0.33 5.12
N HIS A 265 9.38 0.91 6.17
CA HIS A 265 9.74 2.32 6.22
C HIS A 265 11.21 2.48 6.57
N ARG A 266 11.96 3.26 5.78
CA ARG A 266 13.36 3.63 6.05
C ARG A 266 13.42 5.12 6.39
N ALA A 267 13.72 5.43 7.65
CA ALA A 267 13.87 6.80 8.08
C ALA A 267 15.09 7.47 7.42
N LEU A 268 14.88 8.59 6.74
CA LEU A 268 15.91 9.45 6.17
C LEU A 268 16.18 10.66 7.09
N ASP A 269 15.14 11.24 7.68
CA ASP A 269 15.21 12.17 8.81
C ASP A 269 14.50 11.58 10.02
N TRP A 270 15.21 10.76 10.79
CA TRP A 270 14.63 10.09 11.94
C TRP A 270 14.18 11.07 13.05
N LEU A 271 14.88 12.22 13.20
CA LEU A 271 14.51 13.17 14.24
C LEU A 271 13.15 13.82 13.96
N LYS A 272 12.92 14.28 12.74
CA LYS A 272 11.62 14.82 12.32
C LYS A 272 10.53 13.76 12.45
N LEU A 273 10.78 12.52 12.00
CA LEU A 273 9.82 11.43 12.10
C LEU A 273 9.47 11.08 13.56
N TYR A 274 10.43 11.22 14.49
CA TYR A 274 10.19 11.09 15.91
C TYR A 274 9.35 12.26 16.45
N GLU A 275 9.66 13.49 16.07
CA GLU A 275 8.95 14.69 16.52
C GLU A 275 7.46 14.66 16.13
N VAL A 276 7.14 14.18 14.94
CA VAL A 276 5.75 14.06 14.44
C VAL A 276 5.04 12.77 14.89
N GLY A 277 5.70 11.93 15.69
CA GLY A 277 5.10 10.68 16.19
C GLY A 277 5.08 9.52 15.20
N PHE A 278 5.71 9.66 14.02
CA PHE A 278 5.79 8.58 13.01
C PHE A 278 6.73 7.44 13.44
N SER A 279 7.87 7.78 14.06
CA SER A 279 8.86 6.81 14.51
C SER A 279 9.00 6.82 16.04
N PRO A 280 8.81 5.69 16.73
CA PRO A 280 9.00 5.63 18.18
C PRO A 280 10.48 5.66 18.55
N LEU A 281 10.79 6.15 19.77
CA LEU A 281 12.11 5.95 20.39
C LEU A 281 12.12 4.57 21.09
N PRO A 282 12.92 3.61 20.63
CA PRO A 282 12.98 2.30 21.28
C PRO A 282 13.47 2.37 22.73
N HIS A 283 12.91 1.52 23.58
CA HIS A 283 13.32 1.45 24.99
C HIS A 283 14.84 1.21 25.10
N GLY A 284 15.50 1.94 25.99
CA GLY A 284 16.96 1.86 26.20
C GLY A 284 17.80 2.51 25.08
N SER A 285 17.19 3.23 24.13
CA SER A 285 17.90 4.00 23.11
C SER A 285 17.86 5.49 23.40
N THR A 286 18.70 6.26 22.70
CA THR A 286 18.72 7.73 22.75
C THR A 286 18.48 8.33 21.36
N LYS A 287 18.03 9.58 21.29
CA LYS A 287 17.85 10.29 20.00
C LYS A 287 19.15 10.31 19.19
N ALA A 288 20.29 10.61 19.82
CA ALA A 288 21.59 10.64 19.16
C ALA A 288 21.94 9.28 18.54
N ARG A 289 21.72 8.18 19.29
CA ARG A 289 21.96 6.82 18.79
C ARG A 289 21.07 6.47 17.60
N MET A 290 19.80 6.91 17.62
CA MET A 290 18.88 6.66 16.50
C MET A 290 19.24 7.48 15.28
N ILE A 291 19.66 8.74 15.43
CA ILE A 291 20.17 9.58 14.32
C ILE A 291 21.38 8.90 13.68
N THR A 292 22.36 8.48 14.48
CA THR A 292 23.56 7.76 13.99
C THR A 292 23.19 6.46 13.30
N LYS A 293 22.27 5.65 13.89
CA LYS A 293 21.82 4.38 13.28
C LYS A 293 21.23 4.58 11.88
N ASN A 294 20.49 5.69 11.67
CA ASN A 294 19.81 5.99 10.40
C ASN A 294 20.64 6.85 9.44
N HIS A 295 21.87 7.20 9.83
CA HIS A 295 22.77 7.97 8.97
C HIS A 295 23.01 7.25 7.63
N LEU A 296 23.02 8.00 6.53
CA LEU A 296 23.38 7.58 5.18
C LEU A 296 24.64 8.31 4.72
N PRO A 297 25.45 7.70 3.85
CA PRO A 297 26.54 8.41 3.16
C PRO A 297 26.00 9.63 2.40
N THR A 298 26.87 10.59 2.14
CA THR A 298 26.55 11.78 1.35
C THR A 298 26.62 11.54 -0.15
N GLU A 299 27.46 10.58 -0.57
CA GLU A 299 27.67 10.24 -1.97
C GLU A 299 27.19 8.83 -2.30
N THR A 300 26.69 8.67 -3.52
CA THR A 300 26.32 7.37 -4.08
C THR A 300 27.55 6.54 -4.36
N LEU A 301 27.41 5.20 -4.26
CA LEU A 301 28.52 4.27 -4.34
C LEU A 301 28.66 3.59 -5.71
N THR A 302 27.58 3.59 -6.51
CA THR A 302 27.55 2.90 -7.80
C THR A 302 28.16 3.79 -8.90
N PRO A 303 29.28 3.41 -9.52
CA PRO A 303 29.81 4.13 -10.67
C PRO A 303 28.79 4.17 -11.82
N GLY A 304 28.71 5.31 -12.52
CA GLY A 304 27.79 5.47 -13.64
C GLY A 304 26.33 5.72 -13.26
N LEU A 305 26.00 5.82 -11.96
CA LEU A 305 24.64 6.20 -11.54
C LEU A 305 24.36 7.67 -11.90
N ARG A 306 23.30 7.91 -12.65
CA ARG A 306 22.87 9.24 -13.07
C ARG A 306 21.35 9.32 -13.21
N PRO A 307 20.74 10.52 -13.22
CA PRO A 307 19.33 10.67 -13.57
C PRO A 307 19.01 10.04 -14.94
N MET A 308 17.82 9.45 -15.04
CA MET A 308 17.29 8.94 -16.31
C MET A 308 16.92 10.08 -17.24
N GLU A 309 17.25 9.97 -18.52
CA GLU A 309 16.92 10.90 -19.57
C GLU A 309 16.05 10.24 -20.66
N VAL A 310 15.45 11.03 -21.54
CA VAL A 310 14.61 10.54 -22.65
C VAL A 310 15.36 9.53 -23.53
N LYS A 311 16.67 9.69 -23.75
CA LYS A 311 17.51 8.77 -24.53
C LYS A 311 17.59 7.36 -23.95
N ASP A 312 17.28 7.18 -22.67
CA ASP A 312 17.39 5.91 -21.95
C ASP A 312 16.12 5.06 -22.04
N ILE A 313 15.03 5.61 -22.59
CA ILE A 313 13.70 4.97 -22.61
C ILE A 313 13.75 3.54 -23.18
N ASP A 314 14.40 3.35 -24.34
CA ASP A 314 14.45 2.05 -24.98
C ASP A 314 15.24 1.03 -24.14
N ALA A 315 16.37 1.44 -23.57
CA ALA A 315 17.19 0.57 -22.74
C ALA A 315 16.47 0.20 -21.42
N VAL A 316 15.83 1.18 -20.78
CA VAL A 316 15.04 0.95 -19.57
C VAL A 316 13.82 0.08 -19.87
N TYR A 317 13.12 0.33 -20.97
CA TYR A 317 11.99 -0.51 -21.40
C TYR A 317 12.41 -1.98 -21.58
N ASP A 318 13.49 -2.24 -22.31
CA ASP A 318 13.95 -3.60 -22.58
C ASP A 318 14.41 -4.31 -21.30
N LEU A 319 15.10 -3.62 -20.42
CA LEU A 319 15.55 -4.14 -19.13
C LEU A 319 14.36 -4.41 -18.19
N LEU A 320 13.46 -3.43 -18.06
CA LEU A 320 12.30 -3.54 -17.16
C LEU A 320 11.32 -4.61 -17.64
N GLU A 321 11.06 -4.70 -18.95
CA GLU A 321 10.19 -5.71 -19.55
C GLU A 321 10.67 -7.15 -19.24
N ARG A 322 11.98 -7.39 -19.36
CA ARG A 322 12.59 -8.69 -18.99
C ARG A 322 12.50 -8.93 -17.48
N TYR A 323 12.77 -7.89 -16.70
CA TYR A 323 12.76 -7.98 -15.24
C TYR A 323 11.36 -8.26 -14.70
N MET A 324 10.33 -7.56 -15.20
CA MET A 324 8.94 -7.74 -14.77
C MET A 324 8.39 -9.14 -15.07
N ARG A 325 8.81 -9.79 -16.14
CA ARG A 325 8.40 -11.18 -16.47
C ARG A 325 8.79 -12.23 -15.43
N ARG A 326 9.63 -11.89 -14.48
CA ARG A 326 9.98 -12.75 -13.35
C ARG A 326 8.89 -12.85 -12.29
N PHE A 327 7.87 -12.00 -12.37
CA PHE A 327 6.79 -11.92 -11.37
C PHE A 327 5.48 -12.50 -11.93
N ASP A 328 4.73 -13.22 -11.07
CA ASP A 328 3.43 -13.83 -11.40
C ASP A 328 2.37 -12.80 -11.84
N MET A 329 2.38 -11.60 -11.22
CA MET A 329 1.48 -10.50 -11.55
C MET A 329 2.29 -9.21 -11.72
N ASN A 330 2.35 -8.69 -12.93
CA ASN A 330 3.13 -7.50 -13.25
C ASN A 330 2.46 -6.66 -14.33
N GLN A 331 2.84 -5.38 -14.41
CA GLN A 331 2.42 -4.49 -15.48
C GLN A 331 3.24 -4.77 -16.76
N ALA A 332 2.54 -4.77 -17.89
CA ALA A 332 3.16 -4.80 -19.20
C ALA A 332 3.23 -3.36 -19.73
N PHE A 333 4.42 -2.78 -19.74
CA PHE A 333 4.62 -1.39 -20.16
C PHE A 333 4.70 -1.25 -21.68
N THR A 334 4.32 -0.08 -22.17
CA THR A 334 4.72 0.46 -23.47
C THR A 334 5.83 1.47 -23.31
N ARG A 335 6.49 1.89 -24.42
CA ARG A 335 7.52 2.93 -24.37
C ARG A 335 6.95 4.30 -23.96
N GLU A 336 5.74 4.61 -24.41
CA GLU A 336 5.02 5.83 -24.01
C GLU A 336 4.72 5.85 -22.52
N GLU A 337 4.39 4.69 -21.95
CA GLU A 337 4.21 4.57 -20.50
C GLU A 337 5.52 4.72 -19.73
N ILE A 338 6.65 4.18 -20.23
CA ILE A 338 7.96 4.41 -19.63
C ILE A 338 8.30 5.90 -19.65
N ASP A 339 8.07 6.60 -20.77
CA ASP A 339 8.28 8.05 -20.88
C ASP A 339 7.42 8.83 -19.87
N HIS A 340 6.14 8.46 -19.75
CA HIS A 340 5.21 9.12 -18.85
C HIS A 340 5.51 8.86 -17.36
N TRP A 341 5.70 7.58 -17.00
CA TRP A 341 5.79 7.16 -15.60
C TRP A 341 7.18 7.39 -14.99
N LEU A 342 8.23 7.36 -15.80
CA LEU A 342 9.60 7.28 -15.30
C LEU A 342 10.48 8.45 -15.70
N VAL A 343 10.15 9.20 -16.76
CA VAL A 343 10.96 10.34 -17.17
C VAL A 343 10.41 11.64 -16.59
N TYR A 344 11.17 12.26 -15.70
CA TYR A 344 10.82 13.61 -15.25
C TYR A 344 11.13 14.64 -16.34
N LYS A 345 10.11 15.40 -16.71
CA LYS A 345 10.21 16.54 -17.61
C LYS A 345 9.91 17.79 -16.80
N GLU A 346 10.93 18.63 -16.61
CA GLU A 346 10.76 19.89 -15.89
C GLU A 346 9.70 20.76 -16.58
N GLN A 347 8.75 21.22 -15.82
CA GLN A 347 7.68 22.10 -16.27
C GLN A 347 7.55 23.27 -15.28
N PRO A 348 7.44 24.51 -15.76
CA PRO A 348 7.14 25.65 -14.91
C PRO A 348 5.89 25.37 -14.07
N ASP A 349 5.92 25.72 -12.80
CA ASP A 349 4.81 25.63 -11.85
C ASP A 349 4.29 24.21 -11.53
N LYS A 350 5.01 23.15 -11.95
CA LYS A 350 4.67 21.77 -11.57
C LYS A 350 5.72 21.16 -10.64
N GLU A 351 5.24 20.53 -9.59
CA GLU A 351 6.08 19.76 -8.66
C GLU A 351 6.63 18.50 -9.34
N GLN A 352 7.89 18.17 -9.07
CA GLN A 352 8.45 16.87 -9.46
C GLN A 352 7.76 15.76 -8.68
N VAL A 353 7.23 14.75 -9.40
CA VAL A 353 6.53 13.61 -8.82
C VAL A 353 7.43 12.38 -8.78
N VAL A 354 8.20 12.11 -9.82
CA VAL A 354 9.02 10.91 -9.95
C VAL A 354 10.51 11.25 -10.04
N TRP A 355 11.33 10.44 -9.40
CA TRP A 355 12.79 10.42 -9.49
C TRP A 355 13.22 9.08 -10.06
N SER A 356 13.92 9.09 -11.16
CA SER A 356 14.42 7.90 -11.85
C SER A 356 15.89 8.02 -12.13
N TYR A 357 16.60 6.93 -11.90
CA TYR A 357 18.05 6.85 -12.08
C TYR A 357 18.39 5.60 -12.87
N VAL A 358 19.41 5.71 -13.70
CA VAL A 358 20.01 4.59 -14.45
C VAL A 358 21.45 4.44 -14.05
N VAL A 359 21.97 3.22 -14.16
CA VAL A 359 23.41 2.96 -14.10
C VAL A 359 23.88 2.69 -15.51
N GLU A 360 24.71 3.61 -16.04
CA GLU A 360 25.41 3.46 -17.30
C GLU A 360 26.80 2.89 -17.04
N ASP A 361 27.07 1.72 -17.59
CA ASP A 361 28.40 1.10 -17.48
C ASP A 361 29.44 2.00 -18.15
N PRO A 362 30.50 2.40 -17.45
CA PRO A 362 31.47 3.38 -17.97
C PRO A 362 32.24 2.94 -19.21
N GLU A 363 32.39 1.64 -19.44
CA GLU A 363 33.18 1.07 -20.54
C GLU A 363 32.30 0.78 -21.77
N THR A 364 31.13 0.18 -21.52
CA THR A 364 30.23 -0.30 -22.59
C THR A 364 29.12 0.67 -22.94
N HIS A 365 28.88 1.70 -22.11
CA HIS A 365 27.79 2.65 -22.22
C HIS A 365 26.38 2.01 -22.21
N LYS A 366 26.28 0.77 -21.72
CA LYS A 366 24.99 0.07 -21.58
C LYS A 366 24.34 0.41 -20.24
N ILE A 367 23.02 0.53 -20.26
CA ILE A 367 22.26 0.63 -19.02
C ILE A 367 22.18 -0.77 -18.40
N THR A 368 22.72 -0.90 -17.19
CA THR A 368 22.78 -2.18 -16.45
C THR A 368 21.77 -2.24 -15.33
N ASP A 369 21.37 -1.08 -14.80
CA ASP A 369 20.38 -1.00 -13.73
C ASP A 369 19.50 0.25 -13.89
N PHE A 370 18.34 0.16 -13.30
CA PHE A 370 17.37 1.25 -13.22
C PHE A 370 16.69 1.21 -11.84
N VAL A 371 16.44 2.38 -11.26
CA VAL A 371 15.67 2.51 -10.02
C VAL A 371 14.86 3.78 -10.02
N SER A 372 13.64 3.74 -9.51
CA SER A 372 12.78 4.90 -9.38
C SER A 372 12.01 4.92 -8.07
N PHE A 373 11.59 6.11 -7.66
CA PHE A 373 10.68 6.35 -6.55
C PHE A 373 9.85 7.60 -6.83
N TYR A 374 8.68 7.69 -6.20
CA TYR A 374 7.78 8.83 -6.36
C TYR A 374 7.47 9.51 -5.03
N ASN A 375 7.05 10.78 -5.11
CA ASN A 375 6.65 11.56 -3.94
C ASN A 375 5.17 11.35 -3.62
N LEU A 376 4.89 10.87 -2.41
CA LEU A 376 3.56 10.92 -1.83
C LEU A 376 3.67 11.41 -0.39
N SER A 377 3.51 12.71 -0.21
CA SER A 377 3.60 13.34 1.11
C SER A 377 2.37 13.08 1.96
N SER A 378 2.52 13.23 3.27
CA SER A 378 1.41 13.25 4.21
C SER A 378 1.37 14.57 4.95
N THR A 379 0.20 15.18 5.04
CA THR A 379 -0.02 16.31 5.96
C THR A 379 0.04 15.80 7.39
N VAL A 380 0.73 16.52 8.27
CA VAL A 380 0.74 16.27 9.71
C VAL A 380 -0.39 17.10 10.33
N ILE A 381 -1.35 16.43 10.94
CA ILE A 381 -2.56 17.09 11.45
C ILE A 381 -2.23 17.72 12.82
N ASP A 382 -2.57 19.01 12.98
CA ASP A 382 -2.48 19.77 14.24
C ASP A 382 -1.10 19.75 14.93
N HIS A 383 0.00 19.69 14.15
CA HIS A 383 1.36 19.71 14.72
C HIS A 383 1.96 21.13 14.70
N PRO A 384 2.52 21.63 15.83
CA PRO A 384 2.92 23.03 15.95
C PRO A 384 4.17 23.42 15.13
N LYS A 385 4.99 22.44 14.68
CA LYS A 385 6.30 22.69 14.06
C LYS A 385 6.40 22.15 12.63
N HIS A 386 5.70 21.07 12.32
CA HIS A 386 5.81 20.36 11.04
C HIS A 386 4.46 20.24 10.36
N GLU A 387 4.36 20.70 9.13
CA GLU A 387 3.12 20.66 8.33
C GLU A 387 2.99 19.36 7.52
N ALA A 388 4.11 18.77 7.11
CA ALA A 388 4.12 17.59 6.26
C ALA A 388 5.32 16.68 6.52
N VAL A 389 5.12 15.39 6.26
CA VAL A 389 6.15 14.38 6.08
C VAL A 389 6.27 14.09 4.59
N ARG A 390 7.46 14.35 4.01
CA ARG A 390 7.76 14.00 2.62
C ARG A 390 8.19 12.54 2.55
N ALA A 391 7.41 11.73 1.86
CA ALA A 391 7.66 10.30 1.75
C ALA A 391 7.97 9.92 0.30
N ALA A 392 9.13 9.30 0.07
CA ALA A 392 9.46 8.63 -1.17
C ALA A 392 8.89 7.21 -1.12
N TYR A 393 8.23 6.78 -2.19
CA TYR A 393 7.76 5.41 -2.34
C TYR A 393 8.55 4.74 -3.45
N LEU A 394 9.17 3.60 -3.13
CA LEU A 394 9.84 2.78 -4.13
C LEU A 394 8.86 2.45 -5.25
N TYR A 395 9.27 2.76 -6.49
CA TYR A 395 8.45 2.52 -7.65
C TYR A 395 8.97 1.29 -8.42
N TYR A 396 9.39 1.42 -9.64
CA TYR A 396 9.96 0.31 -10.40
C TYR A 396 11.47 0.35 -10.41
N TYR A 397 12.08 -0.82 -10.52
CA TYR A 397 13.52 -0.99 -10.66
C TYR A 397 13.83 -2.27 -11.42
N ALA A 398 15.04 -2.37 -11.96
CA ALA A 398 15.54 -3.56 -12.62
C ALA A 398 17.07 -3.60 -12.57
N SER A 399 17.64 -4.80 -12.68
CA SER A 399 19.09 -5.01 -12.77
C SER A 399 19.40 -6.17 -13.71
N GLU A 400 20.42 -6.02 -14.56
CA GLU A 400 20.94 -7.10 -15.41
C GLU A 400 21.45 -8.29 -14.61
N THR A 401 21.91 -8.07 -13.37
CA THR A 401 22.39 -9.16 -12.49
C THR A 401 21.29 -10.16 -12.12
N ALA A 402 20.01 -9.77 -12.23
CA ALA A 402 18.87 -10.66 -11.99
C ALA A 402 18.77 -11.82 -12.96
N PHE A 403 19.48 -11.76 -14.08
CA PHE A 403 19.46 -12.78 -15.14
C PHE A 403 20.67 -13.71 -15.10
N SER A 404 21.57 -13.50 -14.13
CA SER A 404 22.69 -14.41 -13.86
C SER A 404 22.27 -15.53 -12.90
N ASP A 405 23.02 -16.63 -12.92
CA ASP A 405 22.82 -17.73 -11.96
C ASP A 405 23.36 -17.39 -10.55
N ASP A 406 24.10 -16.27 -10.42
CA ASP A 406 24.68 -15.85 -9.15
C ASP A 406 23.67 -15.00 -8.32
N GLN A 407 22.86 -15.69 -7.56
CA GLN A 407 21.86 -15.05 -6.67
C GLN A 407 22.49 -14.17 -5.61
N LYS A 408 23.73 -14.47 -5.19
CA LYS A 408 24.44 -13.66 -4.20
C LYS A 408 24.87 -12.32 -4.82
N ALA A 409 25.46 -12.36 -6.01
CA ALA A 409 25.82 -11.14 -6.74
C ALA A 409 24.59 -10.27 -7.03
N PHE A 410 23.46 -10.87 -7.41
CA PHE A 410 22.19 -10.14 -7.59
C PHE A 410 21.74 -9.46 -6.31
N LYS A 411 21.73 -10.17 -5.17
CA LYS A 411 21.32 -9.61 -3.88
C LYS A 411 22.24 -8.44 -3.46
N GLU A 412 23.55 -8.60 -3.58
CA GLU A 412 24.53 -7.55 -3.27
C GLU A 412 24.37 -6.34 -4.18
N ARG A 413 24.15 -6.56 -5.48
CA ARG A 413 23.91 -5.48 -6.44
C ARG A 413 22.64 -4.71 -6.11
N LEU A 414 21.54 -5.42 -5.81
CA LEU A 414 20.26 -4.79 -5.48
C LEU A 414 20.35 -3.97 -4.18
N GLN A 415 21.06 -4.49 -3.17
CA GLN A 415 21.31 -3.73 -1.94
C GLN A 415 22.10 -2.45 -2.17
N LEU A 416 23.10 -2.49 -3.05
CA LEU A 416 23.87 -1.32 -3.42
C LEU A 416 23.01 -0.28 -4.16
N LEU A 417 22.26 -0.71 -5.17
CA LEU A 417 21.36 0.14 -5.95
C LEU A 417 20.30 0.81 -5.05
N MET A 418 19.69 0.06 -4.13
CA MET A 418 18.70 0.59 -3.20
C MET A 418 19.31 1.53 -2.16
N ASN A 419 20.55 1.26 -1.70
CA ASN A 419 21.25 2.20 -0.83
C ASN A 419 21.47 3.54 -1.54
N ASP A 420 21.85 3.52 -2.79
CA ASP A 420 22.03 4.74 -3.60
C ASP A 420 20.70 5.47 -3.84
N ALA A 421 19.59 4.73 -4.04
CA ALA A 421 18.26 5.33 -4.11
C ALA A 421 17.88 6.04 -2.80
N LEU A 422 18.23 5.48 -1.63
CA LEU A 422 18.02 6.13 -0.33
C LEU A 422 18.84 7.42 -0.20
N ILE A 423 20.10 7.42 -0.68
CA ILE A 423 20.96 8.61 -0.69
C ILE A 423 20.35 9.68 -1.60
N CYS A 424 19.91 9.31 -2.81
CA CYS A 424 19.26 10.22 -3.75
C CYS A 424 17.98 10.82 -3.15
N ALA A 425 17.14 10.00 -2.51
CA ALA A 425 15.94 10.47 -1.84
C ALA A 425 16.25 11.42 -0.69
N LYS A 426 17.29 11.16 0.10
CA LYS A 426 17.73 12.07 1.14
C LYS A 426 18.24 13.40 0.58
N LYS A 427 19.02 13.38 -0.51
CA LYS A 427 19.47 14.58 -1.23
C LYS A 427 18.28 15.39 -1.77
N ALA A 428 17.19 14.73 -2.17
CA ALA A 428 15.93 15.35 -2.59
C ALA A 428 15.02 15.76 -1.43
N HIS A 429 15.53 15.76 -0.19
CA HIS A 429 14.86 16.21 1.02
C HIS A 429 13.62 15.39 1.41
N PHE A 430 13.61 14.09 1.14
CA PHE A 430 12.62 13.19 1.69
C PHE A 430 12.93 12.84 3.16
N ASP A 431 11.89 12.66 3.97
CA ASP A 431 11.98 12.34 5.39
C ASP A 431 11.97 10.84 5.64
N VAL A 432 11.25 10.09 4.79
CA VAL A 432 11.09 8.65 4.86
C VAL A 432 11.06 8.04 3.47
N PHE A 433 11.56 6.81 3.35
CA PHE A 433 11.47 6.01 2.13
C PHE A 433 10.65 4.75 2.43
N ASN A 434 9.58 4.55 1.69
CA ASN A 434 8.62 3.47 1.86
C ASN A 434 8.79 2.42 0.76
N ALA A 435 8.65 1.15 1.13
CA ALA A 435 8.63 0.01 0.21
C ALA A 435 7.64 -1.04 0.70
N LEU A 436 7.04 -1.78 -0.22
CA LEU A 436 6.27 -2.98 0.07
C LEU A 436 7.19 -4.20 0.11
N THR A 437 6.70 -5.33 0.58
CA THR A 437 7.38 -6.63 0.47
C THR A 437 7.24 -7.28 -0.92
N SER A 438 6.62 -6.59 -1.89
CA SER A 438 6.51 -7.01 -3.30
C SER A 438 7.86 -7.03 -4.01
N HIS A 439 7.87 -7.45 -5.26
CA HIS A 439 9.08 -7.56 -6.10
C HIS A 439 10.16 -8.43 -5.42
N ASP A 440 11.42 -8.04 -5.53
CA ASP A 440 12.56 -8.64 -4.84
C ASP A 440 12.94 -7.87 -3.56
N ASN A 441 12.02 -7.06 -3.02
CA ASN A 441 12.28 -6.18 -1.88
C ASN A 441 12.72 -6.93 -0.61
N PRO A 442 12.28 -8.17 -0.32
CA PRO A 442 12.81 -8.94 0.80
C PRO A 442 14.34 -9.07 0.84
N LEU A 443 15.02 -8.97 -0.32
CA LEU A 443 16.49 -9.07 -0.42
C LEU A 443 17.25 -7.93 0.24
N PHE A 444 16.63 -6.77 0.47
CA PHE A 444 17.31 -5.57 0.97
C PHE A 444 16.65 -4.90 2.18
N LEU A 445 15.38 -5.18 2.46
CA LEU A 445 14.62 -4.45 3.49
C LEU A 445 15.33 -4.47 4.86
N GLU A 446 15.77 -5.63 5.32
CA GLU A 446 16.41 -5.77 6.62
C GLU A 446 17.82 -5.15 6.63
N GLN A 447 18.63 -5.45 5.61
CA GLN A 447 20.03 -4.98 5.50
C GLN A 447 20.10 -3.45 5.41
N LEU A 448 19.15 -2.83 4.74
CA LEU A 448 19.08 -1.38 4.62
C LEU A 448 18.28 -0.72 5.74
N LYS A 449 17.94 -1.47 6.80
CA LYS A 449 17.30 -0.97 8.03
C LYS A 449 15.91 -0.39 7.81
N PHE A 450 15.15 -0.97 6.92
CA PHE A 450 13.73 -0.69 6.85
C PHE A 450 13.04 -1.30 8.06
N GLY A 451 12.23 -0.51 8.77
CA GLY A 451 11.38 -0.98 9.85
C GLY A 451 10.02 -1.44 9.32
N ALA A 452 9.46 -2.46 9.93
CA ALA A 452 8.12 -2.93 9.60
C ALA A 452 7.07 -1.88 9.93
N GLY A 453 6.21 -1.55 8.99
CA GLY A 453 5.00 -0.76 9.20
C GLY A 453 3.84 -1.64 9.69
N ASP A 454 2.78 -0.99 10.17
CA ASP A 454 1.54 -1.64 10.59
C ASP A 454 0.62 -1.93 9.38
N GLY A 455 0.79 -1.15 8.30
CA GLY A 455 -0.04 -1.23 7.10
C GLY A 455 0.23 -2.46 6.24
N GLN A 456 -0.85 -3.07 5.78
CA GLN A 456 -0.85 -4.05 4.70
C GLN A 456 -1.53 -3.46 3.46
N LEU A 457 -1.08 -3.88 2.29
CA LEU A 457 -1.74 -3.59 1.03
C LEU A 457 -2.21 -4.90 0.41
N HIS A 458 -3.53 -5.02 0.27
CA HIS A 458 -4.18 -6.16 -0.35
C HIS A 458 -4.47 -5.83 -1.82
N PHE A 459 -4.09 -6.73 -2.72
CA PHE A 459 -4.32 -6.62 -4.16
C PHE A 459 -5.54 -7.44 -4.55
N TYR A 460 -6.40 -6.87 -5.40
CA TYR A 460 -7.67 -7.47 -5.83
C TYR A 460 -7.79 -7.41 -7.34
N LEU A 461 -8.27 -8.52 -7.92
CA LEU A 461 -8.68 -8.59 -9.32
C LEU A 461 -10.21 -8.64 -9.39
N TYR A 462 -10.81 -7.69 -10.11
CA TYR A 462 -12.25 -7.67 -10.36
C TYR A 462 -12.57 -8.41 -11.66
N ASN A 463 -13.55 -9.27 -11.61
CA ASN A 463 -13.98 -10.13 -12.72
C ASN A 463 -12.85 -10.97 -13.32
N TYR A 464 -11.87 -11.35 -12.50
CA TYR A 464 -10.80 -12.26 -12.91
C TYR A 464 -10.39 -13.16 -11.75
N ARG A 465 -10.32 -14.46 -12.01
CA ARG A 465 -9.89 -15.46 -11.03
C ARG A 465 -8.45 -15.85 -11.31
N ALA A 466 -7.63 -15.80 -10.28
CA ALA A 466 -6.27 -16.33 -10.29
C ALA A 466 -5.99 -17.04 -8.96
N ALA A 467 -5.11 -18.03 -8.98
CA ALA A 467 -4.60 -18.65 -7.77
C ALA A 467 -3.84 -17.59 -6.92
N PRO A 468 -3.80 -17.72 -5.59
CA PRO A 468 -3.10 -16.78 -4.72
C PRO A 468 -1.66 -16.52 -5.16
N ILE A 469 -1.26 -15.26 -5.17
CA ILE A 469 0.04 -14.76 -5.59
C ILE A 469 0.86 -14.40 -4.36
N ALA A 470 2.15 -14.75 -4.35
CA ALA A 470 3.03 -14.47 -3.24
C ALA A 470 3.24 -12.95 -3.05
N GLY A 471 3.18 -12.48 -1.82
CA GLY A 471 3.36 -11.06 -1.46
C GLY A 471 4.68 -10.75 -0.75
N GLY A 472 5.66 -11.66 -0.78
CA GLY A 472 6.97 -11.47 -0.15
C GLY A 472 6.97 -11.59 1.37
N ILE A 473 5.91 -12.15 1.97
CA ILE A 473 5.77 -12.31 3.43
C ILE A 473 5.49 -13.76 3.82
N ASN A 474 5.95 -14.15 5.01
CA ASN A 474 5.63 -15.42 5.65
C ASN A 474 4.35 -15.33 6.52
N GLN A 475 4.01 -16.42 7.19
CA GLN A 475 2.84 -16.49 8.09
C GLN A 475 2.91 -15.52 9.28
N LYS A 476 4.13 -15.08 9.68
CA LYS A 476 4.34 -14.09 10.73
C LYS A 476 4.33 -12.65 10.21
N ASN A 477 3.96 -12.47 8.96
CA ASN A 477 3.94 -11.16 8.29
C ASN A 477 5.33 -10.47 8.22
N LEU A 478 6.39 -11.28 8.12
CA LEU A 478 7.78 -10.82 7.95
C LEU A 478 8.25 -11.10 6.52
N PRO A 479 9.24 -10.33 5.99
CA PRO A 479 9.79 -10.55 4.67
C PRO A 479 10.31 -11.98 4.52
N ASP A 480 10.06 -12.59 3.37
CA ASP A 480 10.43 -13.97 3.09
C ASP A 480 10.93 -14.09 1.65
N GLU A 481 12.22 -14.33 1.47
CA GLU A 481 12.86 -14.50 0.18
C GLU A 481 12.28 -15.69 -0.61
N SER A 482 11.75 -16.72 0.07
CA SER A 482 11.07 -17.84 -0.59
C SER A 482 9.68 -17.52 -1.13
N LYS A 483 9.15 -16.33 -0.83
CA LYS A 483 7.85 -15.81 -1.25
C LYS A 483 7.95 -14.64 -2.25
N MET A 484 9.13 -14.45 -2.84
CA MET A 484 9.34 -13.52 -3.95
C MET A 484 8.80 -14.09 -5.28
N GLY A 485 8.84 -13.29 -6.34
CA GLY A 485 8.37 -13.70 -7.67
C GLY A 485 6.84 -13.60 -7.87
N GLY A 486 6.10 -13.11 -6.87
CA GLY A 486 4.65 -12.96 -6.96
C GLY A 486 4.22 -11.60 -7.51
N VAL A 487 4.11 -10.58 -6.64
CA VAL A 487 3.66 -9.25 -7.03
C VAL A 487 4.81 -8.43 -7.60
N GLY A 488 4.68 -7.99 -8.84
CA GLY A 488 5.58 -7.08 -9.56
C GLY A 488 4.84 -5.84 -10.12
N ILE A 489 3.77 -5.39 -9.46
CA ILE A 489 3.06 -4.15 -9.80
C ILE A 489 3.05 -3.22 -8.60
N VAL A 490 3.22 -1.92 -8.86
CA VAL A 490 3.04 -0.85 -7.88
C VAL A 490 1.74 -0.12 -8.20
N MET A 491 0.86 -0.02 -7.20
CA MET A 491 -0.39 0.75 -7.28
C MET A 491 -0.20 2.10 -6.58
N LEU A 492 -0.80 3.15 -7.15
CA LEU A 492 -0.65 4.54 -6.67
C LEU A 492 -1.72 4.95 -5.65
#